data_c6321daa1d1f39a2f93067a07f7cdc2b
#
_entry.id   c6321daa1d1f39a2f93067a07f7cdc2b
#
_cell.length_a   1.000
_cell.length_b   1.000
_cell.length_c   1.000
_cell.angle_alpha   90.00
_cell.angle_beta   90.00
_cell.angle_gamma   90.00
#
_symmetry.space_group_name_H-M   'P 1'
#
loop_
_entity.id
_entity.type
_entity.pdbx_description
1 polymer ?
#
loop_
_entity_poly.entity_id
_entity_poly.type
_entity_poly.pdbx_seq_one_letter_code
_entity_poly.pdbx_strand_id
1 'polypeptide(L)'
;MHYIGIDIGSTATKTVIMDENKKNILYKNRIPSGWNSKETGEAVLDWIKETLQNKDFKITATGYGRVSVPFADKTLTEISCHGKGAHFLVKKDVTVIDIGGQDTKVIVVKDGLVIDFIMNDKCSAGTGKFLELMANRLGLSLQEISEYAVRGKDLNLSSVCTVFAESEVTSLMGKGTPREDIARGVINQIVSKVVSLANRKPRSDLYFLTGGFSANTYTIEEIAKKLEAPVLSDDLGAFAGAIGACILS
;
A
#
# COMPACT_ATOMS: atom_id res chain seq x y z
N MET A 1 24.46 -16.05 4.26
CA MET A 1 23.23 -16.25 3.45
C MET A 1 22.39 -15.00 3.54
N HIS A 2 21.74 -14.55 2.46
CA HIS A 2 20.85 -13.39 2.44
C HIS A 2 19.40 -13.86 2.31
N TYR A 3 18.46 -13.06 2.83
CA TYR A 3 17.04 -13.33 2.70
C TYR A 3 16.38 -12.25 1.85
N ILE A 4 15.64 -12.68 0.86
CA ILE A 4 15.03 -11.82 -0.14
C ILE A 4 13.52 -11.96 -0.08
N GLY A 5 12.84 -10.85 0.08
CA GLY A 5 11.39 -10.76 -0.01
C GLY A 5 10.99 -10.03 -1.28
N ILE A 6 10.12 -10.64 -2.06
CA ILE A 6 9.56 -10.04 -3.28
C ILE A 6 8.06 -9.91 -3.08
N ASP A 7 7.57 -8.69 -3.09
CA ASP A 7 6.13 -8.37 -3.06
C ASP A 7 5.72 -7.87 -4.44
N ILE A 8 5.11 -8.75 -5.24
CA ILE A 8 4.57 -8.39 -6.56
C ILE A 8 3.13 -7.92 -6.40
N GLY A 9 2.99 -6.63 -6.16
CA GLY A 9 1.67 -5.98 -6.14
C GLY A 9 1.13 -5.72 -7.56
N SER A 10 -0.14 -5.33 -7.64
CA SER A 10 -0.81 -5.03 -8.93
C SER A 10 -0.25 -3.81 -9.67
N THR A 11 0.36 -2.86 -8.96
CA THR A 11 0.86 -1.61 -9.53
C THR A 11 2.38 -1.53 -9.48
N ALA A 12 2.99 -1.97 -8.38
CA ALA A 12 4.44 -1.94 -8.20
C ALA A 12 4.93 -3.19 -7.47
N THR A 13 6.10 -3.65 -7.89
CA THR A 13 6.84 -4.74 -7.25
C THR A 13 7.92 -4.15 -6.37
N LYS A 14 7.98 -4.61 -5.12
CA LYS A 14 8.95 -4.19 -4.12
C LYS A 14 9.80 -5.39 -3.75
N THR A 15 11.10 -5.17 -3.69
CA THR A 15 12.07 -6.19 -3.31
C THR A 15 12.92 -5.66 -2.17
N VAL A 16 13.13 -6.49 -1.16
CA VAL A 16 14.01 -6.21 -0.02
C VAL A 16 15.01 -7.35 0.11
N ILE A 17 16.26 -7.01 0.39
CA ILE A 17 17.32 -7.95 0.74
C ILE A 17 17.76 -7.66 2.17
N MET A 18 17.68 -8.67 3.03
CA MET A 18 18.10 -8.58 4.42
C MET A 18 19.34 -9.45 4.68
N ASP A 19 20.05 -9.10 5.75
CA ASP A 19 21.19 -9.87 6.26
C ASP A 19 20.77 -11.27 6.75
N GLU A 20 21.77 -12.08 7.10
CA GLU A 20 21.58 -13.45 7.61
C GLU A 20 20.77 -13.55 8.90
N ASN A 21 20.78 -12.48 9.70
CA ASN A 21 20.02 -12.39 10.96
C ASN A 21 18.61 -11.84 10.77
N LYS A 22 18.25 -11.42 9.56
CA LYS A 22 16.96 -10.78 9.22
C LYS A 22 16.67 -9.52 10.07
N LYS A 23 17.71 -8.78 10.43
CA LYS A 23 17.63 -7.58 11.28
C LYS A 23 17.87 -6.30 10.51
N ASN A 24 18.71 -6.34 9.48
CA ASN A 24 19.11 -5.17 8.71
C ASN A 24 18.68 -5.31 7.25
N ILE A 25 18.06 -4.26 6.73
CA ILE A 25 17.78 -4.14 5.30
C ILE A 25 19.07 -3.65 4.63
N LEU A 26 19.62 -4.47 3.74
CA LEU A 26 20.86 -4.16 3.01
C LEU A 26 20.53 -3.42 1.70
N TYR A 27 19.50 -3.87 0.99
CA TYR A 27 19.08 -3.28 -0.29
C TYR A 27 17.58 -3.30 -0.41
N LYS A 28 17.04 -2.34 -1.13
CA LYS A 28 15.64 -2.29 -1.52
C LYS A 28 15.51 -1.81 -2.96
N ASN A 29 14.51 -2.33 -3.67
CA ASN A 29 14.17 -1.94 -5.02
C ASN A 29 12.66 -1.83 -5.20
N ARG A 30 12.23 -0.92 -6.06
CA ARG A 30 10.84 -0.75 -6.44
C ARG A 30 10.74 -0.48 -7.94
N ILE A 31 10.01 -1.34 -8.64
CA ILE A 31 9.74 -1.18 -10.07
C ILE A 31 8.23 -1.26 -10.35
N PRO A 32 7.74 -0.68 -11.44
CA PRO A 32 6.36 -0.94 -11.89
C PRO A 32 6.16 -2.43 -12.14
N SER A 33 4.99 -2.97 -11.76
CA SER A 33 4.67 -4.39 -12.03
C SER A 33 4.36 -4.69 -13.49
N GLY A 34 4.14 -3.64 -14.31
CA GLY A 34 3.79 -3.81 -15.70
C GLY A 34 2.49 -4.61 -15.91
N TRP A 35 2.31 -5.14 -17.10
CA TRP A 35 1.17 -5.99 -17.46
C TRP A 35 1.47 -7.49 -17.29
N ASN A 36 2.74 -7.87 -17.23
CA ASN A 36 3.22 -9.25 -17.16
C ASN A 36 4.08 -9.48 -15.91
N SER A 37 3.49 -10.07 -14.88
CA SER A 37 4.17 -10.37 -13.62
C SER A 37 5.37 -11.32 -13.76
N LYS A 38 5.41 -12.15 -14.84
CA LYS A 38 6.53 -13.06 -15.08
C LYS A 38 7.78 -12.28 -15.52
N GLU A 39 7.63 -11.39 -16.51
CA GLU A 39 8.73 -10.50 -16.95
C GLU A 39 9.23 -9.63 -15.80
N THR A 40 8.32 -9.11 -14.99
CA THR A 40 8.68 -8.34 -13.79
C THR A 40 9.48 -9.20 -12.80
N GLY A 41 9.08 -10.45 -12.60
CA GLY A 41 9.81 -11.40 -11.76
C GLY A 41 11.23 -11.66 -12.27
N GLU A 42 11.39 -11.88 -13.58
CA GLU A 42 12.69 -12.08 -14.23
C GLU A 42 13.60 -10.85 -14.05
N ALA A 43 13.09 -9.64 -14.29
CA ALA A 43 13.84 -8.39 -14.07
C ALA A 43 14.28 -8.21 -12.61
N VAL A 44 13.43 -8.62 -11.66
CA VAL A 44 13.79 -8.62 -10.22
C VAL A 44 14.90 -9.63 -9.94
N LEU A 45 14.83 -10.84 -10.52
CA LEU A 45 15.86 -11.86 -10.33
C LEU A 45 17.22 -11.40 -10.87
N ASP A 46 17.24 -10.76 -12.02
CA ASP A 46 18.47 -10.22 -12.61
C ASP A 46 19.07 -9.13 -11.71
N TRP A 47 18.24 -8.20 -11.22
CA TRP A 47 18.68 -7.19 -10.25
C TRP A 47 19.25 -7.82 -8.96
N ILE A 48 18.64 -8.90 -8.45
CA ILE A 48 19.14 -9.62 -7.27
C ILE A 48 20.53 -10.22 -7.54
N LYS A 49 20.72 -10.90 -8.68
CA LYS A 49 21.99 -11.53 -9.07
C LYS A 49 23.09 -10.50 -9.22
N GLU A 50 22.82 -9.38 -9.87
CA GLU A 50 23.75 -8.27 -10.03
C GLU A 50 24.15 -7.66 -8.67
N THR A 51 23.16 -7.48 -7.77
CA THR A 51 23.39 -6.88 -6.45
C THR A 51 24.22 -7.79 -5.53
N LEU A 52 23.97 -9.09 -5.55
CA LEU A 52 24.56 -10.03 -4.59
C LEU A 52 25.84 -10.75 -5.10
N GLN A 53 26.12 -10.71 -6.41
CA GLN A 53 27.37 -11.24 -6.98
C GLN A 53 27.77 -12.62 -6.43
N ASN A 54 27.01 -13.67 -6.72
CA ASN A 54 27.29 -15.07 -6.30
C ASN A 54 27.21 -15.36 -4.78
N LYS A 55 26.61 -14.49 -3.97
CA LYS A 55 26.32 -14.79 -2.57
C LYS A 55 25.09 -15.69 -2.45
N ASP A 56 25.12 -16.60 -1.50
CA ASP A 56 23.95 -17.45 -1.20
C ASP A 56 22.76 -16.64 -0.71
N PHE A 57 21.59 -16.95 -1.25
CA PHE A 57 20.33 -16.30 -0.86
C PHE A 57 19.13 -17.25 -0.90
N LYS A 58 18.07 -16.87 -0.18
CA LYS A 58 16.74 -17.48 -0.27
C LYS A 58 15.72 -16.43 -0.65
N ILE A 59 14.78 -16.81 -1.51
CA ILE A 59 13.73 -15.93 -2.03
C ILE A 59 12.37 -16.37 -1.49
N THR A 60 11.64 -15.43 -0.89
CA THR A 60 10.22 -15.60 -0.52
C THR A 60 9.39 -14.60 -1.29
N ALA A 61 8.41 -15.09 -2.03
CA ALA A 61 7.49 -14.24 -2.80
C ALA A 61 6.15 -14.05 -2.09
N THR A 62 5.59 -12.86 -2.23
CA THR A 62 4.26 -12.47 -1.76
C THR A 62 3.59 -11.50 -2.74
N GLY A 63 2.40 -11.02 -2.41
CA GLY A 63 1.62 -10.14 -3.25
C GLY A 63 0.72 -10.88 -4.24
N TYR A 64 -0.01 -10.12 -5.05
CA TYR A 64 -0.94 -10.65 -6.05
C TYR A 64 -0.23 -11.54 -7.08
N GLY A 65 0.94 -11.11 -7.56
CA GLY A 65 1.73 -11.81 -8.58
C GLY A 65 2.67 -12.89 -8.04
N ARG A 66 2.61 -13.28 -6.76
CA ARG A 66 3.53 -14.26 -6.13
C ARG A 66 3.63 -15.60 -6.86
N VAL A 67 2.57 -16.01 -7.54
CA VAL A 67 2.54 -17.26 -8.32
C VAL A 67 3.36 -17.18 -9.61
N SER A 68 3.73 -15.97 -10.04
CA SER A 68 4.54 -15.71 -11.23
C SER A 68 6.05 -15.68 -10.94
N VAL A 69 6.48 -16.10 -9.75
CA VAL A 69 7.89 -16.15 -9.32
C VAL A 69 8.33 -17.62 -9.13
N PRO A 70 8.51 -18.39 -10.21
CA PRO A 70 8.79 -19.83 -10.12
C PRO A 70 10.14 -20.15 -9.47
N PHE A 71 11.03 -19.19 -9.38
CA PHE A 71 12.35 -19.28 -8.74
C PHE A 71 12.33 -18.95 -7.23
N ALA A 72 11.16 -18.62 -6.66
CA ALA A 72 11.05 -18.40 -5.22
C ALA A 72 11.09 -19.76 -4.48
N ASP A 73 11.90 -19.81 -3.40
CA ASP A 73 11.96 -20.99 -2.52
C ASP A 73 10.65 -21.17 -1.75
N LYS A 74 9.92 -20.09 -1.52
CA LYS A 74 8.67 -20.07 -0.75
C LYS A 74 7.72 -18.99 -1.23
N THR A 75 6.42 -19.27 -1.16
CA THR A 75 5.37 -18.27 -1.37
C THR A 75 4.50 -18.12 -0.13
N LEU A 76 4.16 -16.89 0.24
CA LEU A 76 3.37 -16.57 1.41
C LEU A 76 2.22 -15.64 1.09
N THR A 77 1.21 -15.61 1.97
CA THR A 77 0.09 -14.69 1.81
C THR A 77 0.52 -13.25 2.08
N GLU A 78 -0.04 -12.33 1.32
CA GLU A 78 0.22 -10.90 1.45
C GLU A 78 -0.12 -10.39 2.85
N ILE A 79 -1.25 -10.85 3.41
CA ILE A 79 -1.71 -10.49 4.76
C ILE A 79 -0.66 -10.83 5.82
N SER A 80 -0.13 -12.07 5.79
CA SER A 80 0.89 -12.50 6.75
C SER A 80 2.18 -11.68 6.62
N CYS A 81 2.59 -11.38 5.38
CA CYS A 81 3.79 -10.61 5.11
C CYS A 81 3.64 -9.15 5.54
N HIS A 82 2.53 -8.48 5.18
CA HIS A 82 2.28 -7.09 5.61
C HIS A 82 2.21 -6.96 7.13
N GLY A 83 1.50 -7.88 7.80
CA GLY A 83 1.44 -7.90 9.27
C GLY A 83 2.83 -8.05 9.91
N LYS A 84 3.64 -9.01 9.41
CA LYS A 84 4.99 -9.24 9.95
C LYS A 84 5.94 -8.08 9.67
N GLY A 85 5.90 -7.51 8.46
CA GLY A 85 6.71 -6.37 8.09
C GLY A 85 6.35 -5.10 8.88
N ALA A 86 5.07 -4.84 9.06
CA ALA A 86 4.60 -3.72 9.89
C ALA A 86 5.07 -3.86 11.35
N HIS A 87 4.92 -5.06 11.94
CA HIS A 87 5.42 -5.33 13.29
C HIS A 87 6.94 -5.13 13.41
N PHE A 88 7.70 -5.52 12.38
CA PHE A 88 9.16 -5.29 12.35
C PHE A 88 9.50 -3.79 12.38
N LEU A 89 8.73 -2.95 11.67
CA LEU A 89 8.94 -1.50 11.60
C LEU A 89 8.50 -0.80 12.89
N VAL A 90 7.33 -1.17 13.42
CA VAL A 90 6.71 -0.49 14.57
C VAL A 90 7.18 -1.05 15.91
N LYS A 91 7.52 -2.34 15.97
CA LYS A 91 7.94 -3.10 17.18
C LYS A 91 6.91 -3.06 18.32
N LYS A 92 5.64 -2.99 17.95
CA LYS A 92 4.49 -2.96 18.89
C LYS A 92 3.30 -3.66 18.26
N ASP A 93 2.30 -3.97 19.06
CA ASP A 93 0.98 -4.35 18.58
C ASP A 93 0.38 -3.20 17.77
N VAL A 94 -0.22 -3.51 16.65
CA VAL A 94 -0.65 -2.52 15.68
C VAL A 94 -1.76 -3.04 14.79
N THR A 95 -2.66 -2.17 14.39
CA THR A 95 -3.57 -2.45 13.28
C THR A 95 -3.02 -1.81 12.00
N VAL A 96 -2.64 -2.64 11.06
CA VAL A 96 -2.11 -2.20 9.76
C VAL A 96 -3.28 -1.81 8.86
N ILE A 97 -3.16 -0.65 8.23
CA ILE A 97 -4.01 -0.21 7.12
C ILE A 97 -3.13 -0.26 5.88
N ASP A 98 -3.39 -1.22 5.00
CA ASP A 98 -2.67 -1.34 3.73
C ASP A 98 -3.55 -0.85 2.59
N ILE A 99 -3.16 0.25 1.96
CA ILE A 99 -3.85 0.79 0.79
C ILE A 99 -3.06 0.39 -0.45
N GLY A 100 -3.49 -0.70 -1.06
CA GLY A 100 -2.92 -1.25 -2.29
C GLY A 100 -3.43 -0.56 -3.55
N GLY A 101 -2.93 -1.01 -4.70
CA GLY A 101 -3.38 -0.53 -6.01
C GLY A 101 -4.81 -0.93 -6.33
N GLN A 102 -5.21 -2.16 -6.02
CA GLN A 102 -6.51 -2.73 -6.38
C GLN A 102 -7.39 -3.08 -5.17
N ASP A 103 -6.82 -3.12 -3.99
CA ASP A 103 -7.50 -3.51 -2.75
C ASP A 103 -7.04 -2.68 -1.56
N THR A 104 -7.76 -2.81 -0.46
CA THR A 104 -7.39 -2.20 0.81
C THR A 104 -7.61 -3.22 1.92
N LYS A 105 -6.63 -3.37 2.80
CA LYS A 105 -6.64 -4.34 3.89
C LYS A 105 -6.52 -3.64 5.24
N VAL A 106 -7.20 -4.19 6.23
CA VAL A 106 -7.00 -3.86 7.65
C VAL A 106 -6.60 -5.14 8.35
N ILE A 107 -5.42 -5.17 8.96
CA ILE A 107 -4.79 -6.36 9.51
C ILE A 107 -4.45 -6.10 10.97
N VAL A 108 -5.05 -6.87 11.88
CA VAL A 108 -4.79 -6.76 13.33
C VAL A 108 -3.62 -7.65 13.70
N VAL A 109 -2.58 -7.03 14.24
CA VAL A 109 -1.33 -7.71 14.62
C VAL A 109 -1.13 -7.60 16.13
N LYS A 110 -0.95 -8.75 16.80
CA LYS A 110 -0.59 -8.85 18.21
C LYS A 110 0.59 -9.81 18.38
N ASP A 111 1.55 -9.44 19.19
CA ASP A 111 2.77 -10.22 19.44
C ASP A 111 3.47 -10.65 18.13
N GLY A 112 3.40 -9.79 17.11
CA GLY A 112 3.96 -10.05 15.78
C GLY A 112 3.24 -11.10 14.95
N LEU A 113 2.03 -11.49 15.35
CA LEU A 113 1.16 -12.44 14.66
C LEU A 113 -0.10 -11.74 14.15
N VAL A 114 -0.52 -12.08 12.95
CA VAL A 114 -1.82 -11.67 12.43
C VAL A 114 -2.91 -12.47 13.13
N ILE A 115 -3.78 -11.80 13.88
CA ILE A 115 -4.88 -12.44 14.61
C ILE A 115 -6.23 -12.25 13.95
N ASP A 116 -6.38 -11.21 13.12
CA ASP A 116 -7.62 -10.93 12.40
C ASP A 116 -7.34 -10.01 11.21
N PHE A 117 -8.19 -10.03 10.20
CA PHE A 117 -8.09 -9.11 9.07
C PHE A 117 -9.44 -8.92 8.38
N ILE A 118 -9.53 -7.87 7.60
CA ILE A 118 -10.60 -7.62 6.64
C ILE A 118 -10.01 -6.95 5.41
N MET A 119 -10.58 -7.21 4.25
CA MET A 119 -10.14 -6.58 3.00
C MET A 119 -11.33 -6.13 2.15
N ASN A 120 -11.09 -5.09 1.37
CA ASN A 120 -11.93 -4.68 0.27
C ASN A 120 -11.17 -4.98 -1.03
N ASP A 121 -11.56 -6.04 -1.72
CA ASP A 121 -11.01 -6.51 -2.99
C ASP A 121 -12.03 -6.50 -4.13
N LYS A 122 -13.25 -6.02 -3.87
CA LYS A 122 -14.36 -6.02 -4.82
C LYS A 122 -14.68 -4.64 -5.38
N CYS A 123 -14.23 -3.58 -4.72
CA CYS A 123 -14.54 -2.22 -5.09
C CYS A 123 -13.28 -1.35 -5.10
N SER A 124 -12.98 -0.71 -6.22
CA SER A 124 -11.81 0.18 -6.34
C SER A 124 -11.92 1.46 -5.51
N ALA A 125 -13.13 1.86 -5.08
CA ALA A 125 -13.29 2.99 -4.17
C ALA A 125 -12.53 2.76 -2.86
N GLY A 126 -11.63 3.66 -2.51
CA GLY A 126 -10.74 3.53 -1.35
C GLY A 126 -9.41 2.83 -1.65
N THR A 127 -9.03 2.67 -2.92
CA THR A 127 -7.76 2.07 -3.35
C THR A 127 -6.93 3.04 -4.20
N GLY A 128 -5.69 2.65 -4.49
CA GLY A 128 -4.80 3.42 -5.38
C GLY A 128 -5.38 3.61 -6.78
N LYS A 129 -6.15 2.64 -7.28
CA LYS A 129 -6.78 2.73 -8.62
C LYS A 129 -7.83 3.83 -8.70
N PHE A 130 -8.57 4.04 -7.62
CA PHE A 130 -9.51 5.17 -7.54
C PHE A 130 -8.76 6.49 -7.62
N LEU A 131 -7.68 6.65 -6.84
CA LEU A 131 -6.87 7.86 -6.87
C LEU A 131 -6.27 8.12 -8.26
N GLU A 132 -5.71 7.09 -8.89
CA GLU A 132 -5.11 7.17 -10.24
C GLU A 132 -6.14 7.65 -11.26
N LEU A 133 -7.35 7.07 -11.25
CA LEU A 133 -8.41 7.46 -12.17
C LEU A 133 -8.80 8.93 -11.99
N MET A 134 -8.97 9.37 -10.74
CA MET A 134 -9.36 10.76 -10.43
C MET A 134 -8.23 11.75 -10.72
N ALA A 135 -6.98 11.39 -10.43
CA ALA A 135 -5.82 12.21 -10.76
C ALA A 135 -5.72 12.42 -12.28
N ASN A 136 -5.82 11.34 -13.06
CA ASN A 136 -5.83 11.42 -14.52
C ASN A 136 -6.98 12.29 -15.05
N ARG A 137 -8.18 12.19 -14.47
CA ARG A 137 -9.33 13.03 -14.85
C ARG A 137 -9.08 14.51 -14.58
N LEU A 138 -8.38 14.82 -13.48
CA LEU A 138 -8.00 16.19 -13.12
C LEU A 138 -6.76 16.70 -13.88
N GLY A 139 -6.07 15.85 -14.67
CA GLY A 139 -4.81 16.18 -15.32
C GLY A 139 -3.68 16.40 -14.31
N LEU A 140 -3.64 15.58 -13.24
CA LEU A 140 -2.66 15.62 -12.17
C LEU A 140 -1.94 14.28 -12.06
N SER A 141 -0.69 14.31 -11.59
CA SER A 141 0.00 13.11 -11.09
C SER A 141 -0.53 12.70 -9.72
N LEU A 142 -0.18 11.48 -9.27
CA LEU A 142 -0.53 11.00 -7.93
C LEU A 142 0.07 11.84 -6.79
N GLN A 143 1.20 12.48 -7.04
CA GLN A 143 1.81 13.40 -6.08
C GLN A 143 1.05 14.73 -6.06
N GLU A 144 0.81 15.34 -7.23
CA GLU A 144 0.13 16.61 -7.33
C GLU A 144 -1.28 16.62 -6.75
N ILE A 145 -2.06 15.54 -6.95
CA ILE A 145 -3.43 15.49 -6.40
C ILE A 145 -3.42 15.60 -4.87
N SER A 146 -2.40 15.06 -4.19
CA SER A 146 -2.23 15.18 -2.75
C SER A 146 -1.86 16.62 -2.33
N GLU A 147 -0.96 17.25 -3.05
CA GLU A 147 -0.56 18.65 -2.82
C GLU A 147 -1.73 19.62 -3.07
N TYR A 148 -2.55 19.36 -4.08
CA TYR A 148 -3.77 20.11 -4.36
C TYR A 148 -4.79 19.93 -3.23
N ALA A 149 -5.01 18.70 -2.76
CA ALA A 149 -5.96 18.41 -1.70
C ALA A 149 -5.68 19.17 -0.40
N VAL A 150 -4.41 19.39 -0.05
CA VAL A 150 -4.01 20.18 1.13
C VAL A 150 -4.53 21.61 1.04
N ARG A 151 -4.53 22.21 -0.14
CA ARG A 151 -4.92 23.61 -0.39
C ARG A 151 -6.41 23.80 -0.62
N GLY A 152 -7.14 22.70 -0.93
CA GLY A 152 -8.56 22.75 -1.26
C GLY A 152 -9.44 23.02 -0.04
N LYS A 153 -10.67 23.44 -0.29
CA LYS A 153 -11.75 23.51 0.68
C LYS A 153 -12.47 22.19 0.75
N ASP A 154 -13.15 21.92 1.86
CA ASP A 154 -13.93 20.70 2.01
C ASP A 154 -15.04 20.61 0.95
N LEU A 155 -14.98 19.54 0.18
CA LEU A 155 -15.95 19.15 -0.83
C LEU A 155 -16.33 17.70 -0.57
N ASN A 156 -17.61 17.43 -0.52
CA ASN A 156 -18.11 16.07 -0.35
C ASN A 156 -18.52 15.51 -1.72
N LEU A 157 -17.84 14.43 -2.14
CA LEU A 157 -18.28 13.63 -3.27
C LEU A 157 -19.38 12.69 -2.78
N SER A 158 -20.55 12.78 -3.39
CA SER A 158 -21.74 12.01 -2.99
C SER A 158 -21.70 10.55 -3.47
N SER A 159 -20.98 10.32 -4.56
CA SER A 159 -20.96 9.04 -5.26
C SER A 159 -20.01 8.03 -4.61
N VAL A 160 -20.56 6.93 -4.17
CA VAL A 160 -19.81 5.84 -3.51
C VAL A 160 -19.05 4.97 -4.53
N CYS A 161 -19.61 4.80 -5.73
CA CYS A 161 -19.03 3.99 -6.81
C CYS A 161 -18.07 4.82 -7.64
N THR A 162 -16.91 4.24 -7.99
CA THR A 162 -15.88 4.88 -8.78
C THR A 162 -16.40 5.46 -10.11
N VAL A 163 -17.27 4.74 -10.81
CA VAL A 163 -17.82 5.18 -12.10
C VAL A 163 -18.69 6.43 -11.93
N PHE A 164 -19.53 6.45 -10.91
CA PHE A 164 -20.38 7.61 -10.64
C PHE A 164 -19.56 8.78 -10.06
N ALA A 165 -18.56 8.51 -9.24
CA ALA A 165 -17.65 9.54 -8.75
C ALA A 165 -16.89 10.22 -9.89
N GLU A 166 -16.46 9.47 -10.92
CA GLU A 166 -15.83 10.03 -12.11
C GLU A 166 -16.78 11.00 -12.86
N SER A 167 -18.04 10.60 -13.02
CA SER A 167 -19.07 11.45 -13.63
C SER A 167 -19.34 12.71 -12.79
N GLU A 168 -19.39 12.57 -11.47
CA GLU A 168 -19.56 13.69 -10.53
C GLU A 168 -18.39 14.67 -10.62
N VAL A 169 -17.14 14.16 -10.61
CA VAL A 169 -15.92 14.98 -10.80
C VAL A 169 -15.97 15.73 -12.13
N THR A 170 -16.35 15.06 -13.22
CA THR A 170 -16.50 15.71 -14.54
C THR A 170 -17.53 16.83 -14.51
N SER A 171 -18.66 16.63 -13.81
CA SER A 171 -19.70 17.65 -13.64
C SER A 171 -19.20 18.85 -12.83
N LEU A 172 -18.45 18.61 -11.75
CA LEU A 172 -17.83 19.66 -10.93
C LEU A 172 -16.82 20.50 -11.73
N MET A 173 -16.00 19.85 -12.54
CA MET A 173 -15.07 20.53 -13.47
C MET A 173 -15.84 21.43 -14.46
N GLY A 174 -16.92 20.92 -15.05
CA GLY A 174 -17.78 21.68 -15.96
C GLY A 174 -18.46 22.88 -15.31
N LYS A 175 -18.69 22.85 -14.00
CA LYS A 175 -19.22 23.97 -13.20
C LYS A 175 -18.13 24.96 -12.77
N GLY A 176 -16.87 24.74 -13.11
CA GLY A 176 -15.76 25.61 -12.72
C GLY A 176 -15.34 25.48 -11.25
N THR A 177 -15.68 24.36 -10.59
CA THR A 177 -15.21 24.07 -9.21
C THR A 177 -13.68 24.06 -9.17
N PRO A 178 -13.04 24.71 -8.20
CA PRO A 178 -11.58 24.73 -8.07
C PRO A 178 -11.01 23.30 -8.03
N ARG A 179 -9.92 23.08 -8.75
CA ARG A 179 -9.28 21.76 -8.86
C ARG A 179 -8.82 21.24 -7.50
N GLU A 180 -8.37 22.15 -6.65
CA GLU A 180 -7.95 21.86 -5.27
C GLU A 180 -9.09 21.30 -4.43
N ASP A 181 -10.29 21.87 -4.55
CA ASP A 181 -11.46 21.42 -3.80
C ASP A 181 -11.89 20.03 -4.26
N ILE A 182 -11.85 19.76 -5.57
CA ILE A 182 -12.15 18.43 -6.12
C ILE A 182 -11.11 17.41 -5.65
N ALA A 183 -9.81 17.76 -5.70
CA ALA A 183 -8.73 16.90 -5.23
C ALA A 183 -8.90 16.54 -3.75
N ARG A 184 -9.27 17.51 -2.90
CA ARG A 184 -9.59 17.27 -1.49
C ARG A 184 -10.77 16.33 -1.33
N GLY A 185 -11.84 16.52 -2.07
CA GLY A 185 -13.00 15.64 -2.08
C GLY A 185 -12.66 14.20 -2.44
N VAL A 186 -11.76 14.01 -3.42
CA VAL A 186 -11.26 12.69 -3.85
C VAL A 186 -10.50 12.00 -2.71
N ILE A 187 -9.54 12.68 -2.07
CA ILE A 187 -8.79 12.11 -0.94
C ILE A 187 -9.71 11.79 0.23
N ASN A 188 -10.63 12.71 0.58
CA ASN A 188 -11.59 12.51 1.66
C ASN A 188 -12.52 11.31 1.41
N GLN A 189 -12.85 11.03 0.16
CA GLN A 189 -13.61 9.83 -0.23
C GLN A 189 -12.81 8.54 0.06
N ILE A 190 -11.53 8.52 -0.28
CA ILE A 190 -10.63 7.39 0.02
C ILE A 190 -10.54 7.19 1.53
N VAL A 191 -10.24 8.25 2.27
CA VAL A 191 -10.16 8.24 3.74
C VAL A 191 -11.44 7.68 4.36
N SER A 192 -12.61 8.14 3.90
CA SER A 192 -13.90 7.68 4.42
C SER A 192 -14.10 6.18 4.19
N LYS A 193 -13.71 5.65 3.05
CA LYS A 193 -13.77 4.20 2.74
C LYS A 193 -12.84 3.39 3.61
N VAL A 194 -11.59 3.85 3.76
CA VAL A 194 -10.56 3.21 4.58
C VAL A 194 -11.00 3.16 6.05
N VAL A 195 -11.47 4.28 6.59
CA VAL A 195 -11.98 4.37 7.98
C VAL A 195 -13.20 3.48 8.17
N SER A 196 -14.15 3.47 7.22
CA SER A 196 -15.30 2.57 7.28
C SER A 196 -14.89 1.09 7.31
N LEU A 197 -13.84 0.73 6.59
CA LEU A 197 -13.29 -0.64 6.62
C LEU A 197 -12.61 -0.92 7.97
N ALA A 198 -11.79 0.02 8.47
CA ALA A 198 -11.10 -0.11 9.75
C ALA A 198 -12.08 -0.25 10.94
N ASN A 199 -13.17 0.50 10.93
CA ASN A 199 -14.21 0.45 11.98
C ASN A 199 -15.01 -0.88 12.03
N ARG A 200 -14.79 -1.77 11.05
CA ARG A 200 -15.34 -3.14 11.10
C ARG A 200 -14.46 -4.10 11.92
N LYS A 201 -13.35 -3.61 12.44
CA LYS A 201 -12.45 -4.32 13.36
C LYS A 201 -12.45 -3.62 14.73
N PRO A 202 -12.05 -4.31 15.80
CA PRO A 202 -11.90 -3.67 17.11
C PRO A 202 -11.01 -2.43 17.01
N ARG A 203 -11.37 -1.38 17.76
CA ARG A 203 -10.55 -0.16 17.82
C ARG A 203 -9.14 -0.49 18.30
N SER A 204 -8.16 0.12 17.68
CA SER A 204 -6.75 -0.03 18.01
C SER A 204 -6.21 1.26 18.60
N ASP A 205 -5.29 1.13 19.56
CA ASP A 205 -4.57 2.28 20.12
C ASP A 205 -3.52 2.84 19.16
N LEU A 206 -3.16 2.05 18.14
CA LEU A 206 -2.15 2.42 17.14
C LEU A 206 -2.47 1.79 15.79
N TYR A 207 -2.45 2.63 14.76
CA TYR A 207 -2.53 2.20 13.36
C TYR A 207 -1.21 2.47 12.64
N PHE A 208 -0.91 1.66 11.63
CA PHE A 208 0.26 1.84 10.77
C PHE A 208 -0.15 1.74 9.30
N LEU A 209 0.11 2.82 8.54
CA LEU A 209 -0.22 2.88 7.13
C LEU A 209 0.89 2.27 6.27
N THR A 210 0.52 1.31 5.42
CA THR A 210 1.40 0.67 4.43
C THR A 210 0.85 0.85 3.01
N GLY A 211 1.57 0.34 2.02
CA GLY A 211 1.16 0.43 0.62
C GLY A 211 1.55 1.75 -0.04
N GLY A 212 0.87 2.09 -1.12
CA GLY A 212 1.20 3.24 -1.97
C GLY A 212 0.99 4.61 -1.32
N PHE A 213 0.18 4.66 -0.27
CA PHE A 213 -0.16 5.90 0.46
C PHE A 213 0.73 6.16 1.69
N SER A 214 1.67 5.28 2.00
CA SER A 214 2.51 5.39 3.21
C SER A 214 3.31 6.69 3.32
N ALA A 215 3.56 7.38 2.22
CA ALA A 215 4.24 8.69 2.20
C ALA A 215 3.28 9.89 2.11
N ASN A 216 1.95 9.68 2.09
CA ASN A 216 0.98 10.76 1.92
C ASN A 216 0.54 11.30 3.28
N THR A 217 1.21 12.36 3.74
CA THR A 217 0.97 12.99 5.06
C THR A 217 -0.48 13.42 5.25
N TYR A 218 -1.08 14.07 4.26
CA TYR A 218 -2.47 14.52 4.34
C TYR A 218 -3.45 13.35 4.55
N THR A 219 -3.27 12.26 3.81
CA THR A 219 -4.10 11.06 3.98
C THR A 219 -3.92 10.45 5.38
N ILE A 220 -2.68 10.40 5.88
CA ILE A 220 -2.36 9.88 7.22
C ILE A 220 -3.08 10.71 8.30
N GLU A 221 -2.98 12.04 8.23
CA GLU A 221 -3.59 12.96 9.18
C GLU A 221 -5.13 12.86 9.18
N GLU A 222 -5.75 12.79 7.99
CA GLU A 222 -7.21 12.69 7.89
C GLU A 222 -7.73 11.31 8.35
N ILE A 223 -6.98 10.22 8.13
CA ILE A 223 -7.31 8.91 8.70
C ILE A 223 -7.19 8.95 10.22
N ALA A 224 -6.10 9.49 10.76
CA ALA A 224 -5.87 9.61 12.21
C ALA A 224 -6.99 10.41 12.90
N LYS A 225 -7.37 11.54 12.31
CA LYS A 225 -8.45 12.38 12.79
C LYS A 225 -9.79 11.65 12.84
N LYS A 226 -10.12 10.90 11.79
CA LYS A 226 -11.41 10.17 11.72
C LYS A 226 -11.43 8.89 12.55
N LEU A 227 -10.29 8.24 12.80
CA LEU A 227 -10.16 7.10 13.70
C LEU A 227 -10.02 7.53 15.17
N GLU A 228 -9.76 8.82 15.42
CA GLU A 228 -9.43 9.37 16.75
C GLU A 228 -8.30 8.57 17.42
N ALA A 229 -7.30 8.20 16.65
CA ALA A 229 -6.17 7.39 17.10
C ALA A 229 -4.93 7.69 16.24
N PRO A 230 -3.71 7.53 16.79
CA PRO A 230 -2.49 7.74 16.02
C PRO A 230 -2.39 6.77 14.82
N VAL A 231 -2.04 7.33 13.68
CA VAL A 231 -1.69 6.58 12.46
C VAL A 231 -0.24 6.91 12.14
N LEU A 232 0.63 5.94 12.32
CA LEU A 232 2.04 6.07 11.96
C LEU A 232 2.26 5.63 10.52
N SER A 233 3.35 6.11 9.95
CA SER A 233 3.90 5.64 8.68
C SER A 233 5.42 5.72 8.74
N ASP A 234 6.06 5.06 7.79
CA ASP A 234 7.51 4.98 7.66
C ASP A 234 7.87 4.96 6.17
N ASP A 235 9.05 5.45 5.80
CA ASP A 235 9.55 5.40 4.43
C ASP A 235 9.66 3.97 3.88
N LEU A 236 9.75 2.99 4.77
CA LEU A 236 9.74 1.57 4.47
C LEU A 236 8.32 0.97 4.48
N GLY A 237 7.28 1.73 4.82
CA GLY A 237 5.90 1.26 4.87
C GLY A 237 5.42 0.65 3.55
N ALA A 238 5.83 1.23 2.43
CA ALA A 238 5.56 0.66 1.10
C ALA A 238 6.24 -0.71 0.85
N PHE A 239 7.26 -1.06 1.63
CA PHE A 239 8.03 -2.31 1.55
C PHE A 239 7.61 -3.34 2.61
N ALA A 240 6.60 -3.06 3.43
CA ALA A 240 6.20 -3.94 4.54
C ALA A 240 5.94 -5.39 4.08
N GLY A 241 5.29 -5.60 2.94
CA GLY A 241 5.07 -6.94 2.37
C GLY A 241 6.38 -7.67 2.08
N ALA A 242 7.33 -7.01 1.42
CA ALA A 242 8.64 -7.58 1.10
C ALA A 242 9.50 -7.83 2.36
N ILE A 243 9.48 -6.91 3.33
CA ILE A 243 10.16 -7.07 4.63
C ILE A 243 9.61 -8.29 5.36
N GLY A 244 8.28 -8.42 5.45
CA GLY A 244 7.63 -9.56 6.09
C GLY A 244 7.96 -10.88 5.39
N ALA A 245 8.06 -10.89 4.06
CA ALA A 245 8.47 -12.05 3.28
C ALA A 245 9.91 -12.47 3.62
N CYS A 246 10.86 -11.52 3.77
CA CYS A 246 12.22 -11.82 4.24
C CYS A 246 12.21 -12.47 5.63
N ILE A 247 11.45 -11.93 6.56
CA ILE A 247 11.44 -12.39 7.96
C ILE A 247 10.85 -13.79 8.08
N LEU A 248 9.80 -14.07 7.31
CA LEU A 248 9.07 -15.34 7.31
C LEU A 248 9.69 -16.42 6.39
N SER A 249 10.79 -16.08 5.73
CA SER A 249 11.55 -16.96 4.83
C SER A 249 12.06 -18.23 5.53
#